data_fcde0944e200ad67dfce4b638ffe3b1f
#
_entry.id   fcde0944e200ad67dfce4b638ffe3b1f
#
_cell.length_a   1.000
_cell.length_b   1.000
_cell.length_c   1.000
_cell.angle_alpha   90.00
_cell.angle_beta   90.00
_cell.angle_gamma   90.00
#
_symmetry.space_group_name_H-M   'P 1'
#
loop_
_entity.id
_entity.type
_entity.pdbx_description
1 polymer ?
#
loop_
_entity_poly.entity_id
_entity_poly.type
_entity_poly.pdbx_seq_one_letter_code
_entity_poly.pdbx_strand_id
1 'polypeptide(L)'
;MTHSEEEVKALVRRVLLRTLGPDGVQHSPASGQPEAGSHPSSAAVTESDVLAVPAGGKLSVPTDAKITPLARDTARERRVELIQEPSAVREERSAARSTAARAVALGADHGGYAMKEDLKAYLGELGYEVLDCGTHSTEAVDYPDFAYAVAASVSEGRAKYGIIVDGAGIGSCMAANKVPGIRAALCYDHATAVNSREHNNANVLTLGGGLLGHNLAREIVKTWLSTDFGGGRHARRVDKIMDIERRFLRK
;
A
#
# COMPACT_ATOMS: atom_id res chain seq x y z
N MET A 1 -43.24 18.26 -6.30
CA MET A 1 -43.65 16.90 -6.73
C MET A 1 -42.93 15.92 -5.84
N THR A 2 -43.62 15.33 -4.88
CA THR A 2 -43.08 14.35 -3.96
C THR A 2 -43.29 12.98 -4.58
N HIS A 3 -42.19 12.31 -4.91
CA HIS A 3 -42.27 10.90 -5.37
C HIS A 3 -42.79 10.01 -4.24
N SER A 4 -43.66 9.08 -4.57
CA SER A 4 -44.17 8.12 -3.61
C SER A 4 -43.08 7.15 -3.17
N GLU A 5 -43.20 6.59 -1.97
CA GLU A 5 -42.22 5.60 -1.42
C GLU A 5 -42.04 4.40 -2.36
N GLU A 6 -43.09 4.01 -3.05
CA GLU A 6 -43.08 2.93 -4.05
C GLU A 6 -42.28 3.29 -5.31
N GLU A 7 -42.37 4.54 -5.78
CA GLU A 7 -41.56 5.01 -6.93
C GLU A 7 -40.06 5.06 -6.58
N VAL A 8 -39.72 5.47 -5.36
CA VAL A 8 -38.34 5.46 -4.87
C VAL A 8 -37.80 4.02 -4.76
N LYS A 9 -38.58 3.09 -4.19
CA LYS A 9 -38.22 1.67 -4.12
C LYS A 9 -38.02 1.05 -5.51
N ALA A 10 -38.90 1.37 -6.46
CA ALA A 10 -38.79 0.88 -7.83
C ALA A 10 -37.54 1.44 -8.55
N LEU A 11 -37.18 2.71 -8.31
CA LEU A 11 -35.98 3.33 -8.85
C LEU A 11 -34.71 2.71 -8.28
N VAL A 12 -34.66 2.53 -6.95
CA VAL A 12 -33.52 1.86 -6.27
C VAL A 12 -33.34 0.43 -6.78
N ARG A 13 -34.44 -0.34 -6.90
CA ARG A 13 -34.38 -1.70 -7.44
C ARG A 13 -33.88 -1.75 -8.89
N ARG A 14 -34.28 -0.77 -9.72
CA ARG A 14 -33.83 -0.65 -11.11
C ARG A 14 -32.34 -0.31 -11.20
N VAL A 15 -31.85 0.57 -10.33
CA VAL A 15 -30.43 0.93 -10.24
C VAL A 15 -29.60 -0.28 -9.77
N LEU A 16 -30.05 -0.99 -8.74
CA LEU A 16 -29.38 -2.19 -8.23
C LEU A 16 -29.30 -3.31 -9.28
N LEU A 17 -30.37 -3.58 -10.01
CA LEU A 17 -30.36 -4.58 -11.10
C LEU A 17 -29.45 -4.17 -12.27
N ARG A 18 -29.29 -2.88 -12.52
CA ARG A 18 -28.41 -2.36 -13.58
C ARG A 18 -26.92 -2.40 -13.19
N THR A 19 -26.60 -2.29 -11.91
CA THR A 19 -25.24 -2.30 -11.38
C THR A 19 -24.74 -3.69 -11.01
N LEU A 20 -25.64 -4.62 -10.57
CA LEU A 20 -25.25 -5.92 -10.05
C LEU A 20 -25.48 -7.08 -11.03
N GLY A 21 -26.20 -6.87 -12.16
CA GLY A 21 -26.52 -7.95 -13.11
C GLY A 21 -27.51 -9.00 -12.52
N PRO A 22 -28.10 -9.86 -13.35
CA PRO A 22 -29.07 -10.87 -12.87
C PRO A 22 -28.46 -12.04 -12.08
N ASP A 23 -27.13 -12.17 -12.02
CA ASP A 23 -26.44 -13.28 -11.35
C ASP A 23 -25.63 -12.79 -10.14
N GLY A 24 -26.34 -12.49 -9.08
CA GLY A 24 -25.72 -12.27 -7.77
C GLY A 24 -25.26 -13.60 -7.16
N VAL A 25 -24.03 -13.61 -6.65
CA VAL A 25 -23.41 -14.61 -5.76
C VAL A 25 -23.01 -15.93 -6.42
N GLN A 26 -21.80 -15.99 -6.91
CA GLN A 26 -20.99 -17.21 -6.88
C GLN A 26 -19.67 -16.94 -6.17
N HIS A 27 -19.48 -17.59 -5.04
CA HIS A 27 -18.17 -17.73 -4.40
C HIS A 27 -17.27 -18.54 -5.32
N SER A 28 -16.17 -17.97 -5.75
CA SER A 28 -15.06 -18.69 -6.38
C SER A 28 -13.78 -18.53 -5.55
N PRO A 29 -12.97 -19.58 -5.43
CA PRO A 29 -11.88 -19.65 -4.48
C PRO A 29 -10.72 -18.71 -4.85
N ALA A 30 -10.00 -18.28 -3.82
CA ALA A 30 -8.83 -17.43 -3.87
C ALA A 30 -7.81 -17.89 -4.93
N SER A 31 -7.63 -17.10 -5.97
CA SER A 31 -6.44 -17.16 -6.82
C SER A 31 -5.41 -16.18 -6.25
N GLY A 32 -4.43 -16.72 -5.52
CA GLY A 32 -3.27 -15.97 -5.06
C GLY A 32 -2.56 -15.35 -6.25
N GLN A 33 -2.33 -14.05 -6.18
CA GLN A 33 -1.41 -13.38 -7.08
C GLN A 33 0.02 -13.83 -6.77
N PRO A 34 0.88 -14.06 -7.77
CA PRO A 34 2.28 -14.35 -7.52
C PRO A 34 2.96 -13.11 -6.96
N GLU A 35 3.40 -13.19 -5.72
CA GLU A 35 4.33 -12.22 -5.15
C GLU A 35 5.59 -12.20 -6.01
N ALA A 36 5.94 -11.05 -6.55
CA ALA A 36 7.20 -10.85 -7.25
C ALA A 36 8.35 -10.98 -6.26
N GLY A 37 9.06 -12.10 -6.30
CA GLY A 37 10.28 -12.30 -5.54
C GLY A 37 10.29 -13.54 -4.65
N SER A 38 10.03 -14.74 -5.21
CA SER A 38 10.41 -15.99 -4.54
C SER A 38 11.93 -16.10 -4.52
N HIS A 39 12.49 -16.06 -3.32
CA HIS A 39 13.90 -16.39 -3.13
C HIS A 39 14.03 -17.91 -2.93
N PRO A 40 14.97 -18.59 -3.60
CA PRO A 40 15.20 -20.01 -3.36
C PRO A 40 15.61 -20.23 -1.89
N SER A 41 14.85 -21.04 -1.18
CA SER A 41 15.13 -21.39 0.23
C SER A 41 16.08 -22.57 0.37
N SER A 42 16.58 -23.11 -0.76
CA SER A 42 17.44 -24.30 -0.80
C SER A 42 18.87 -23.94 -1.25
N ALA A 43 19.83 -24.82 -0.92
CA ALA A 43 21.22 -24.71 -1.34
C ALA A 43 21.43 -24.84 -2.88
N ALA A 44 20.37 -25.07 -3.65
CA ALA A 44 20.39 -25.14 -5.09
C ALA A 44 19.32 -24.25 -5.73
N VAL A 45 19.72 -23.44 -6.73
CA VAL A 45 18.82 -22.63 -7.56
C VAL A 45 18.28 -23.53 -8.69
N THR A 46 16.96 -23.62 -8.77
CA THR A 46 16.24 -24.46 -9.71
C THR A 46 15.59 -23.65 -10.83
N GLU A 47 15.07 -24.33 -11.86
CA GLU A 47 14.28 -23.70 -12.93
C GLU A 47 13.09 -22.94 -12.37
N SER A 48 12.40 -23.49 -11.37
CA SER A 48 11.23 -22.86 -10.76
C SER A 48 11.53 -21.49 -10.16
N ASP A 49 12.74 -21.32 -9.58
CA ASP A 49 13.18 -20.03 -9.02
C ASP A 49 13.37 -18.99 -10.13
N VAL A 50 13.85 -19.41 -11.29
CA VAL A 50 14.02 -18.51 -12.46
C VAL A 50 12.68 -18.18 -13.09
N LEU A 51 11.75 -19.13 -13.16
CA LEU A 51 10.41 -18.93 -13.70
C LEU A 51 9.56 -17.97 -12.87
N ALA A 52 9.82 -17.88 -11.57
CA ALA A 52 9.17 -16.93 -10.67
C ALA A 52 9.56 -15.47 -10.92
N VAL A 53 10.66 -15.23 -11.67
CA VAL A 53 11.12 -13.88 -12.01
C VAL A 53 10.58 -13.47 -13.39
N PRO A 54 10.08 -12.24 -13.58
CA PRO A 54 9.69 -11.73 -14.90
C PRO A 54 10.85 -11.82 -15.92
N ALA A 55 10.53 -12.06 -17.19
CA ALA A 55 11.54 -12.05 -18.25
C ALA A 55 12.28 -10.69 -18.29
N GLY A 56 13.60 -10.73 -18.39
CA GLY A 56 14.47 -9.55 -18.30
C GLY A 56 14.74 -9.06 -16.88
N GLY A 57 14.23 -9.75 -15.87
CA GLY A 57 14.42 -9.41 -14.45
C GLY A 57 15.76 -9.88 -13.88
N LYS A 58 15.93 -9.67 -12.57
CA LYS A 58 17.14 -10.05 -11.82
C LYS A 58 16.78 -11.03 -10.71
N LEU A 59 17.54 -12.12 -10.59
CA LEU A 59 17.42 -13.09 -9.52
C LEU A 59 18.70 -13.07 -8.66
N SER A 60 18.56 -12.66 -7.41
CA SER A 60 19.66 -12.74 -6.44
C SER A 60 19.81 -14.17 -5.93
N VAL A 61 21.00 -14.72 -6.06
CA VAL A 61 21.34 -16.08 -5.66
C VAL A 61 22.53 -16.06 -4.67
N PRO A 62 22.55 -16.94 -3.66
CA PRO A 62 23.71 -17.06 -2.76
C PRO A 62 24.98 -17.39 -3.53
N THR A 63 26.12 -16.83 -3.10
CA THR A 63 27.42 -17.07 -3.76
C THR A 63 27.82 -18.55 -3.70
N ASP A 64 27.37 -19.27 -2.68
CA ASP A 64 27.60 -20.69 -2.43
C ASP A 64 26.51 -21.60 -3.01
N ALA A 65 25.46 -21.06 -3.58
CA ALA A 65 24.35 -21.85 -4.14
C ALA A 65 24.77 -22.56 -5.43
N LYS A 66 24.39 -23.83 -5.54
CA LYS A 66 24.54 -24.60 -6.77
C LYS A 66 23.42 -24.23 -7.74
N ILE A 67 23.75 -23.62 -8.87
CA ILE A 67 22.78 -23.31 -9.92
C ILE A 67 22.68 -24.53 -10.84
N THR A 68 21.47 -25.11 -10.93
CA THR A 68 21.24 -26.26 -11.81
C THR A 68 21.45 -25.90 -13.28
N PRO A 69 21.86 -26.86 -14.16
CA PRO A 69 21.99 -26.60 -15.59
C PRO A 69 20.71 -26.02 -16.19
N LEU A 70 19.56 -26.60 -15.86
CA LEU A 70 18.26 -26.17 -16.36
C LEU A 70 17.94 -24.73 -15.92
N ALA A 71 18.23 -24.36 -14.67
CA ALA A 71 18.07 -22.98 -14.21
C ALA A 71 18.92 -21.98 -15.00
N ARG A 72 20.14 -22.35 -15.38
CA ARG A 72 21.01 -21.50 -16.22
C ARG A 72 20.46 -21.32 -17.62
N ASP A 73 19.97 -22.39 -18.22
CA ASP A 73 19.41 -22.35 -19.59
C ASP A 73 18.12 -21.53 -19.61
N THR A 74 17.21 -21.76 -18.67
CA THR A 74 15.99 -20.97 -18.51
C THR A 74 16.29 -19.48 -18.23
N ALA A 75 17.32 -19.17 -17.44
CA ALA A 75 17.73 -17.79 -17.18
C ALA A 75 18.22 -17.10 -18.47
N ARG A 76 18.98 -17.80 -19.31
CA ARG A 76 19.43 -17.28 -20.61
C ARG A 76 18.25 -17.05 -21.57
N GLU A 77 17.38 -18.02 -21.71
CA GLU A 77 16.19 -17.93 -22.59
C GLU A 77 15.29 -16.76 -22.21
N ARG A 78 15.07 -16.57 -20.90
CA ARG A 78 14.21 -15.52 -20.38
C ARG A 78 14.93 -14.20 -20.15
N ARG A 79 16.24 -14.13 -20.40
CA ARG A 79 17.10 -12.97 -20.13
C ARG A 79 17.06 -12.54 -18.68
N VAL A 80 16.96 -13.50 -17.73
CA VAL A 80 17.01 -13.24 -16.30
C VAL A 80 18.49 -13.18 -15.88
N GLU A 81 18.89 -12.06 -15.27
CA GLU A 81 20.24 -11.86 -14.75
C GLU A 81 20.37 -12.54 -13.37
N LEU A 82 21.29 -13.49 -13.26
CA LEU A 82 21.62 -14.17 -11.99
C LEU A 82 22.71 -13.35 -11.28
N ILE A 83 22.36 -12.69 -10.16
CA ILE A 83 23.30 -11.89 -9.37
C ILE A 83 23.72 -12.70 -8.16
N GLN A 84 25.02 -13.00 -8.05
CA GLN A 84 25.57 -13.67 -6.86
C GLN A 84 25.79 -12.65 -5.73
N GLU A 85 25.16 -12.89 -4.59
CA GLU A 85 25.30 -12.07 -3.39
C GLU A 85 25.72 -12.94 -2.19
N PRO A 86 26.60 -12.43 -1.28
CA PRO A 86 26.90 -13.12 -0.03
C PRO A 86 25.64 -13.41 0.78
N SER A 87 25.56 -14.59 1.38
CA SER A 87 24.39 -15.01 2.17
C SER A 87 24.03 -14.01 3.27
N ALA A 88 25.03 -13.42 3.93
CA ALA A 88 24.82 -12.40 4.95
C ALA A 88 24.08 -11.14 4.41
N VAL A 89 24.49 -10.62 3.25
CA VAL A 89 23.86 -9.46 2.61
C VAL A 89 22.42 -9.78 2.22
N ARG A 90 22.17 -11.00 1.78
CA ARG A 90 20.83 -11.46 1.41
C ARG A 90 19.93 -11.60 2.64
N GLU A 91 20.44 -12.16 3.73
CA GLU A 91 19.71 -12.29 5.00
C GLU A 91 19.36 -10.91 5.57
N GLU A 92 20.31 -9.96 5.56
CA GLU A 92 20.05 -8.57 5.97
C GLU A 92 18.97 -7.91 5.11
N ARG A 93 19.03 -8.08 3.79
CA ARG A 93 17.99 -7.54 2.88
C ARG A 93 16.63 -8.21 3.08
N SER A 94 16.61 -9.52 3.35
CA SER A 94 15.38 -10.26 3.65
C SER A 94 14.78 -9.80 4.99
N ALA A 95 15.61 -9.65 6.01
CA ALA A 95 15.19 -9.10 7.30
C ALA A 95 14.68 -7.66 7.17
N ALA A 96 15.41 -6.79 6.46
CA ALA A 96 14.99 -5.41 6.21
C ALA A 96 13.65 -5.34 5.43
N ARG A 97 13.43 -6.23 4.45
CA ARG A 97 12.14 -6.33 3.74
C ARG A 97 11.02 -6.82 4.65
N SER A 98 11.29 -7.80 5.51
CA SER A 98 10.31 -8.29 6.49
C SER A 98 9.92 -7.20 7.48
N THR A 99 10.88 -6.44 7.97
CA THR A 99 10.67 -5.27 8.84
C THR A 99 9.86 -4.19 8.11
N ALA A 100 10.29 -3.79 6.91
CA ALA A 100 9.57 -2.81 6.11
C ALA A 100 8.13 -3.22 5.77
N ALA A 101 7.88 -4.53 5.57
CA ALA A 101 6.54 -5.06 5.31
C ALA A 101 5.57 -4.87 6.49
N ARG A 102 6.09 -4.70 7.71
CA ARG A 102 5.32 -4.43 8.94
C ARG A 102 5.45 -2.98 9.41
N ALA A 103 6.28 -2.17 8.76
CA ALA A 103 6.50 -0.79 9.13
C ALA A 103 5.40 0.13 8.57
N VAL A 104 4.97 1.07 9.41
CA VAL A 104 4.09 2.19 9.06
C VAL A 104 4.84 3.49 9.33
N ALA A 105 5.04 4.32 8.30
CA ALA A 105 5.55 5.67 8.47
C ALA A 105 4.43 6.56 9.01
N LEU A 106 4.68 7.25 10.11
CA LEU A 106 3.69 8.08 10.80
C LEU A 106 4.24 9.49 10.96
N GLY A 107 3.48 10.49 10.53
CA GLY A 107 3.87 11.89 10.66
C GLY A 107 2.67 12.80 10.92
N ALA A 108 2.92 13.97 11.49
CA ALA A 108 1.93 14.99 11.71
C ALA A 108 2.55 16.39 11.74
N ASP A 109 1.72 17.41 11.51
CA ASP A 109 2.04 18.76 11.94
C ASP A 109 1.67 18.99 13.43
N HIS A 110 1.81 20.20 13.91
CA HIS A 110 1.46 20.57 15.27
C HIS A 110 -0.04 20.36 15.59
N GLY A 111 -0.92 20.55 14.61
CA GLY A 111 -2.38 20.33 14.76
C GLY A 111 -2.75 18.84 14.86
N GLY A 112 -1.95 17.97 14.27
CA GLY A 112 -2.11 16.52 14.32
C GLY A 112 -1.30 15.82 15.41
N TYR A 113 -0.41 16.53 16.12
CA TYR A 113 0.57 15.93 17.03
C TYR A 113 -0.04 15.01 18.11
N ALA A 114 -1.06 15.47 18.82
CA ALA A 114 -1.70 14.68 19.88
C ALA A 114 -2.30 13.37 19.34
N MET A 115 -2.97 13.44 18.20
CA MET A 115 -3.54 12.26 17.54
C MET A 115 -2.44 11.33 17.01
N LYS A 116 -1.33 11.88 16.46
CA LYS A 116 -0.18 11.09 16.03
C LYS A 116 0.41 10.26 17.17
N GLU A 117 0.61 10.86 18.35
CA GLU A 117 1.16 10.13 19.51
C GLU A 117 0.20 9.03 19.99
N ASP A 118 -1.12 9.29 19.99
CA ASP A 118 -2.13 8.27 20.27
C ASP A 118 -2.11 7.12 19.25
N LEU A 119 -2.06 7.42 17.96
CA LEU A 119 -1.99 6.43 16.90
C LEU A 119 -0.67 5.65 16.91
N LYS A 120 0.43 6.27 17.32
CA LYS A 120 1.72 5.61 17.48
C LYS A 120 1.66 4.47 18.49
N ALA A 121 1.07 4.73 19.66
CA ALA A 121 0.84 3.70 20.67
C ALA A 121 -0.08 2.60 20.14
N TYR A 122 -1.18 2.97 19.50
CA TYR A 122 -2.16 2.04 18.95
C TYR A 122 -1.62 1.15 17.83
N LEU A 123 -0.78 1.68 16.95
CA LEU A 123 -0.11 0.90 15.91
C LEU A 123 0.82 -0.16 16.52
N GLY A 124 1.51 0.18 17.62
CA GLY A 124 2.29 -0.79 18.41
C GLY A 124 1.43 -1.92 18.97
N GLU A 125 0.25 -1.61 19.51
CA GLU A 125 -0.73 -2.60 19.98
C GLU A 125 -1.21 -3.53 18.84
N LEU A 126 -1.34 -3.01 17.62
CA LEU A 126 -1.69 -3.79 16.42
C LEU A 126 -0.51 -4.60 15.86
N GLY A 127 0.70 -4.49 16.42
CA GLY A 127 1.90 -5.23 16.02
C GLY A 127 2.62 -4.63 14.81
N TYR A 128 2.40 -3.35 14.51
CA TYR A 128 3.16 -2.62 13.50
C TYR A 128 4.40 -1.95 14.09
N GLU A 129 5.47 -1.91 13.32
CA GLU A 129 6.62 -1.06 13.58
C GLU A 129 6.33 0.37 13.11
N VAL A 130 6.59 1.38 13.95
CA VAL A 130 6.31 2.77 13.60
C VAL A 130 7.61 3.49 13.26
N LEU A 131 7.70 3.95 12.00
CA LEU A 131 8.72 4.91 11.57
C LEU A 131 8.16 6.33 11.81
N ASP A 132 8.51 6.92 12.96
CA ASP A 132 8.06 8.26 13.33
C ASP A 132 8.81 9.34 12.54
N CYS A 133 8.09 10.03 11.64
CA CYS A 133 8.60 11.08 10.79
C CYS A 133 8.42 12.50 11.38
N GLY A 134 7.97 12.63 12.64
CA GLY A 134 7.71 13.92 13.31
C GLY A 134 6.24 14.37 13.10
N THR A 135 5.80 15.59 13.58
CA THR A 135 6.60 16.42 14.49
C THR A 135 6.69 15.82 15.90
N HIS A 136 7.58 16.37 16.75
CA HIS A 136 7.79 15.87 18.11
C HIS A 136 7.31 16.86 19.19
N SER A 137 6.59 17.90 18.78
CA SER A 137 6.05 18.93 19.68
C SER A 137 4.78 19.57 19.12
N THR A 138 4.15 20.41 19.93
CA THR A 138 2.99 21.25 19.54
C THR A 138 3.39 22.60 18.96
N GLU A 139 4.68 22.87 18.77
CA GLU A 139 5.16 24.09 18.13
C GLU A 139 4.75 24.12 16.66
N ALA A 140 4.40 25.31 16.17
CA ALA A 140 3.93 25.51 14.79
C ALA A 140 4.97 25.05 13.76
N VAL A 141 4.57 24.15 12.90
CA VAL A 141 5.37 23.60 11.79
C VAL A 141 4.49 23.42 10.57
N ASP A 142 5.10 23.34 9.40
CA ASP A 142 4.43 23.20 8.13
C ASP A 142 4.12 21.75 7.78
N TYR A 143 2.85 21.41 7.62
CA TYR A 143 2.39 20.04 7.31
C TYR A 143 3.03 19.42 6.05
N PRO A 144 3.39 20.17 4.97
CA PRO A 144 3.95 19.54 3.77
C PRO A 144 5.26 18.82 4.01
N ASP A 145 6.07 19.30 4.95
CA ASP A 145 7.37 18.69 5.26
C ASP A 145 7.20 17.28 5.84
N PHE A 146 6.24 17.11 6.74
CA PHE A 146 5.94 15.81 7.34
C PHE A 146 5.18 14.90 6.39
N ALA A 147 4.28 15.46 5.57
CA ALA A 147 3.61 14.73 4.50
C ALA A 147 4.63 14.16 3.50
N TYR A 148 5.63 14.98 3.12
CA TYR A 148 6.73 14.53 2.27
C TYR A 148 7.58 13.44 2.93
N ALA A 149 7.96 13.62 4.20
CA ALA A 149 8.79 12.64 4.92
C ALA A 149 8.13 11.25 5.00
N VAL A 150 6.81 11.20 5.29
CA VAL A 150 6.02 9.96 5.28
C VAL A 150 5.92 9.39 3.87
N ALA A 151 5.55 10.20 2.89
CA ALA A 151 5.38 9.77 1.52
C ALA A 151 6.68 9.24 0.91
N ALA A 152 7.81 9.91 1.15
CA ALA A 152 9.14 9.46 0.73
C ALA A 152 9.50 8.10 1.37
N SER A 153 9.20 7.92 2.67
CA SER A 153 9.45 6.65 3.37
C SER A 153 8.71 5.48 2.72
N VAL A 154 7.47 5.70 2.28
CA VAL A 154 6.68 4.69 1.56
C VAL A 154 7.17 4.49 0.13
N SER A 155 7.46 5.58 -0.60
CA SER A 155 7.96 5.51 -1.99
C SER A 155 9.31 4.79 -2.10
N GLU A 156 10.19 4.98 -1.12
CA GLU A 156 11.50 4.32 -1.01
C GLU A 156 11.44 2.89 -0.45
N GLY A 157 10.25 2.42 -0.04
CA GLY A 157 10.06 1.08 0.51
C GLY A 157 10.59 0.88 1.94
N ARG A 158 10.85 1.98 2.68
CA ARG A 158 11.23 1.92 4.11
C ARG A 158 10.04 1.57 5.00
N ALA A 159 8.82 1.89 4.55
CA ALA A 159 7.57 1.48 5.17
C ALA A 159 6.58 1.00 4.11
N LYS A 160 5.74 0.03 4.47
CA LYS A 160 4.69 -0.48 3.58
C LYS A 160 3.57 0.54 3.41
N TYR A 161 3.22 1.24 4.48
CA TYR A 161 2.14 2.20 4.55
C TYR A 161 2.57 3.50 5.20
N GLY A 162 1.86 4.58 4.89
CA GLY A 162 2.03 5.86 5.56
C GLY A 162 0.72 6.34 6.20
N ILE A 163 0.82 7.04 7.33
CA ILE A 163 -0.29 7.74 7.97
C ILE A 163 0.16 9.16 8.28
N ILE A 164 -0.63 10.15 7.89
CA ILE A 164 -0.33 11.56 8.13
C ILE A 164 -1.53 12.21 8.81
N VAL A 165 -1.26 13.01 9.84
CA VAL A 165 -2.28 13.75 10.56
C VAL A 165 -1.96 15.24 10.53
N ASP A 166 -2.84 16.05 9.97
CA ASP A 166 -2.81 17.51 10.08
C ASP A 166 -4.16 18.03 10.61
N GLY A 167 -4.36 19.33 10.64
CA GLY A 167 -5.61 19.90 11.14
C GLY A 167 -6.86 19.35 10.44
N ALA A 168 -6.83 19.18 9.12
CA ALA A 168 -7.94 18.71 8.30
C ALA A 168 -7.64 17.48 7.44
N GLY A 169 -6.38 17.07 7.31
CA GLY A 169 -5.95 15.97 6.44
C GLY A 169 -5.88 16.31 4.94
N ILE A 170 -6.39 17.47 4.55
CA ILE A 170 -6.54 17.86 3.14
C ILE A 170 -5.20 18.22 2.52
N GLY A 171 -4.47 19.15 3.15
CA GLY A 171 -3.21 19.65 2.64
C GLY A 171 -2.15 18.55 2.59
N SER A 172 -2.07 17.74 3.62
CA SER A 172 -1.19 16.56 3.68
C SER A 172 -1.50 15.54 2.58
N CYS A 173 -2.78 15.31 2.28
CA CYS A 173 -3.18 14.46 1.16
C CYS A 173 -2.68 15.00 -0.18
N MET A 174 -2.82 16.31 -0.41
CA MET A 174 -2.34 16.97 -1.62
C MET A 174 -0.81 16.88 -1.75
N ALA A 175 -0.10 17.15 -0.66
CA ALA A 175 1.37 17.10 -0.63
C ALA A 175 1.90 15.69 -0.86
N ALA A 176 1.39 14.69 -0.15
CA ALA A 176 1.80 13.30 -0.29
C ALA A 176 1.63 12.77 -1.72
N ASN A 177 0.53 13.14 -2.40
CA ASN A 177 0.28 12.74 -3.79
C ASN A 177 1.20 13.42 -4.81
N LYS A 178 2.12 14.29 -4.42
CA LYS A 178 3.19 14.82 -5.28
C LYS A 178 4.40 13.92 -5.35
N VAL A 179 4.51 12.95 -4.42
CA VAL A 179 5.62 12.00 -4.38
C VAL A 179 5.30 10.82 -5.29
N PRO A 180 6.21 10.43 -6.21
CA PRO A 180 6.00 9.31 -7.11
C PRO A 180 5.68 8.00 -6.38
N GLY A 181 4.74 7.23 -6.92
CA GLY A 181 4.32 5.95 -6.35
C GLY A 181 3.30 6.08 -5.20
N ILE A 182 2.95 7.29 -4.78
CA ILE A 182 2.02 7.53 -3.68
C ILE A 182 0.58 7.68 -4.19
N ARG A 183 -0.31 7.04 -3.48
CA ARG A 183 -1.77 7.15 -3.60
C ARG A 183 -2.33 7.46 -2.22
N ALA A 184 -2.22 8.73 -1.84
CA ALA A 184 -2.72 9.21 -0.56
C ALA A 184 -4.24 9.43 -0.64
N ALA A 185 -4.94 8.97 0.38
CA ALA A 185 -6.37 9.12 0.52
C ALA A 185 -6.72 9.76 1.87
N LEU A 186 -7.56 10.80 1.82
CA LEU A 186 -8.15 11.40 2.99
C LEU A 186 -9.39 10.61 3.38
N CYS A 187 -9.46 10.15 4.63
CA CYS A 187 -10.58 9.37 5.14
C CYS A 187 -11.15 10.00 6.42
N TYR A 188 -12.48 10.08 6.48
CA TYR A 188 -13.21 10.58 7.65
C TYR A 188 -14.12 9.54 8.30
N ASP A 189 -14.28 8.38 7.66
CA ASP A 189 -15.17 7.32 8.11
C ASP A 189 -14.71 5.94 7.64
N HIS A 190 -15.41 4.91 8.08
CA HIS A 190 -15.18 3.52 7.70
C HIS A 190 -15.32 3.30 6.18
N ALA A 191 -16.33 3.90 5.53
CA ALA A 191 -16.62 3.66 4.13
C ALA A 191 -15.50 4.22 3.22
N THR A 192 -15.00 5.42 3.52
CA THR A 192 -13.88 6.03 2.79
C THR A 192 -12.57 5.25 3.03
N ALA A 193 -12.34 4.76 4.25
CA ALA A 193 -11.20 3.91 4.58
C ALA A 193 -11.18 2.62 3.73
N VAL A 194 -12.29 1.87 3.73
CA VAL A 194 -12.43 0.64 2.94
C VAL A 194 -12.27 0.95 1.45
N ASN A 195 -13.01 1.93 0.92
CA ASN A 195 -12.98 2.25 -0.51
C ASN A 195 -11.59 2.65 -1.01
N SER A 196 -10.87 3.46 -0.24
CA SER A 196 -9.52 3.89 -0.62
C SER A 196 -8.53 2.73 -0.75
N ARG A 197 -8.67 1.70 0.07
CA ARG A 197 -7.86 0.49 0.01
C ARG A 197 -8.35 -0.48 -1.06
N GLU A 198 -9.59 -0.93 -0.95
CA GLU A 198 -10.17 -1.96 -1.80
C GLU A 198 -10.16 -1.55 -3.28
N HIS A 199 -10.57 -0.31 -3.58
CA HIS A 199 -10.73 0.15 -4.96
C HIS A 199 -9.53 0.89 -5.53
N ASN A 200 -8.76 1.62 -4.70
CA ASN A 200 -7.71 2.52 -5.18
C ASN A 200 -6.31 2.11 -4.73
N ASN A 201 -6.18 1.03 -3.95
CA ASN A 201 -4.91 0.56 -3.40
C ASN A 201 -4.09 1.71 -2.78
N ALA A 202 -4.77 2.57 -2.00
CA ALA A 202 -4.11 3.68 -1.33
C ALA A 202 -3.00 3.15 -0.42
N ASN A 203 -1.82 3.76 -0.45
CA ASN A 203 -0.68 3.38 0.37
C ASN A 203 -0.31 4.44 1.42
N VAL A 204 -0.98 5.59 1.38
CA VAL A 204 -0.90 6.62 2.42
C VAL A 204 -2.32 7.02 2.82
N LEU A 205 -2.57 7.05 4.14
CA LEU A 205 -3.80 7.55 4.76
C LEU A 205 -3.55 8.94 5.30
N THR A 206 -4.48 9.88 5.09
CA THR A 206 -4.44 11.19 5.75
C THR A 206 -5.68 11.41 6.60
N LEU A 207 -5.50 12.01 7.76
CA LEU A 207 -6.54 12.22 8.78
C LEU A 207 -6.54 13.68 9.25
N GLY A 208 -7.73 14.20 9.56
CA GLY A 208 -7.91 15.52 10.15
C GLY A 208 -7.95 15.46 11.68
N GLY A 209 -6.85 15.79 12.35
CA GLY A 209 -6.74 15.77 13.82
C GLY A 209 -7.68 16.78 14.53
N GLY A 210 -8.05 17.87 13.83
CA GLY A 210 -9.02 18.84 14.33
C GLY A 210 -10.48 18.47 14.04
N LEU A 211 -10.73 17.42 13.23
CA LEU A 211 -12.06 17.04 12.78
C LEU A 211 -12.51 15.67 13.30
N LEU A 212 -11.57 14.80 13.62
CA LEU A 212 -11.82 13.44 14.08
C LEU A 212 -11.55 13.31 15.57
N GLY A 213 -12.41 12.57 16.27
CA GLY A 213 -12.11 12.09 17.61
C GLY A 213 -11.14 10.90 17.57
N HIS A 214 -10.32 10.71 18.60
CA HIS A 214 -9.30 9.66 18.69
C HIS A 214 -9.87 8.25 18.45
N ASN A 215 -11.03 7.92 19.01
CA ASN A 215 -11.64 6.60 18.83
C ASN A 215 -11.99 6.33 17.37
N LEU A 216 -12.58 7.31 16.68
CA LEU A 216 -12.89 7.17 15.24
C LEU A 216 -11.62 7.09 14.41
N ALA A 217 -10.59 7.85 14.72
CA ALA A 217 -9.30 7.78 14.05
C ALA A 217 -8.66 6.38 14.18
N ARG A 218 -8.67 5.79 15.38
CA ARG A 218 -8.21 4.40 15.59
C ARG A 218 -9.02 3.38 14.80
N GLU A 219 -10.34 3.54 14.75
CA GLU A 219 -11.22 2.68 13.94
C GLU A 219 -10.91 2.77 12.45
N ILE A 220 -10.76 4.01 11.92
CA ILE A 220 -10.37 4.25 10.53
C ILE A 220 -9.02 3.60 10.22
N VAL A 221 -8.01 3.81 11.06
CA VAL A 221 -6.66 3.24 10.90
C VAL A 221 -6.71 1.71 10.88
N LYS A 222 -7.39 1.09 11.85
CA LYS A 222 -7.55 -0.37 11.92
C LYS A 222 -8.22 -0.91 10.65
N THR A 223 -9.34 -0.32 10.26
CA THR A 223 -10.07 -0.70 9.04
C THR A 223 -9.21 -0.57 7.81
N TRP A 224 -8.51 0.57 7.68
CA TRP A 224 -7.68 0.87 6.53
C TRP A 224 -6.51 -0.12 6.38
N LEU A 225 -5.81 -0.42 7.48
CA LEU A 225 -4.69 -1.37 7.49
C LEU A 225 -5.11 -2.82 7.27
N SER A 226 -6.34 -3.20 7.65
CA SER A 226 -6.88 -4.55 7.48
C SER A 226 -7.61 -4.78 6.16
N THR A 227 -7.84 -3.73 5.37
CA THR A 227 -8.52 -3.85 4.08
C THR A 227 -7.52 -4.13 2.96
N ASP A 228 -7.70 -5.25 2.27
CA ASP A 228 -6.88 -5.62 1.12
C ASP A 228 -7.36 -4.92 -0.16
N PHE A 229 -6.47 -4.89 -1.16
CA PHE A 229 -6.82 -4.39 -2.48
C PHE A 229 -7.66 -5.41 -3.24
N GLY A 230 -8.81 -5.01 -3.76
CA GLY A 230 -9.75 -5.88 -4.46
C GLY A 230 -9.28 -6.35 -5.85
N GLY A 231 -8.21 -5.77 -6.41
CA GLY A 231 -7.67 -6.19 -7.71
C GLY A 231 -8.64 -6.08 -8.88
N GLY A 232 -8.57 -7.01 -9.82
CA GLY A 232 -9.51 -7.15 -10.93
C GLY A 232 -9.73 -5.85 -11.72
N ARG A 233 -10.99 -5.42 -11.85
CA ARG A 233 -11.35 -4.18 -12.56
C ARG A 233 -10.72 -2.92 -11.93
N HIS A 234 -10.40 -2.95 -10.63
CA HIS A 234 -9.80 -1.83 -9.92
C HIS A 234 -8.33 -1.67 -10.27
N ALA A 235 -7.58 -2.78 -10.45
CA ALA A 235 -6.18 -2.75 -10.85
C ALA A 235 -5.98 -1.93 -12.12
N ARG A 236 -6.77 -2.18 -13.17
CA ARG A 236 -6.71 -1.42 -14.43
C ARG A 236 -6.92 0.09 -14.24
N ARG A 237 -7.73 0.50 -13.24
CA ARG A 237 -7.97 1.92 -12.95
C ARG A 237 -6.80 2.53 -12.18
N VAL A 238 -6.25 1.80 -11.23
CA VAL A 238 -5.02 2.19 -10.51
C VAL A 238 -3.86 2.32 -11.48
N ASP A 239 -3.69 1.39 -12.42
CA ASP A 239 -2.66 1.46 -13.47
C ASP A 239 -2.76 2.75 -14.28
N LYS A 240 -3.98 3.20 -14.61
CA LYS A 240 -4.19 4.47 -15.32
C LYS A 240 -3.78 5.69 -14.49
N ILE A 241 -3.97 5.66 -13.17
CA ILE A 241 -3.48 6.72 -12.28
C ILE A 241 -1.95 6.76 -12.33
N MET A 242 -1.31 5.59 -12.21
CA MET A 242 0.14 5.47 -12.29
C MET A 242 0.70 5.82 -13.68
N ASP A 243 -0.07 5.59 -14.77
CA ASP A 243 0.30 6.04 -16.11
C ASP A 243 0.33 7.58 -16.22
N ILE A 244 -0.62 8.27 -15.59
CA ILE A 244 -0.62 9.74 -15.54
C ILE A 244 0.68 10.23 -14.89
N GLU A 245 1.03 9.69 -13.72
CA GLU A 245 2.27 10.03 -13.03
C GLU A 245 3.50 9.85 -13.93
N ARG A 246 3.63 8.66 -14.55
CA ARG A 246 4.76 8.34 -15.44
C ARG A 246 4.92 9.30 -16.61
N ARG A 247 3.82 9.86 -17.14
CA ARG A 247 3.87 10.84 -18.25
C ARG A 247 4.51 12.16 -17.84
N PHE A 248 4.32 12.58 -16.58
CA PHE A 248 4.88 13.84 -16.08
C PHE A 248 6.30 13.70 -15.52
N LEU A 249 6.71 12.51 -15.08
CA LEU A 249 8.07 12.23 -14.61
C LEU A 249 9.09 12.10 -15.75
N ARG A 250 8.66 11.87 -16.98
CA ARG A 250 9.54 11.71 -18.16
C ARG A 250 9.89 13.03 -18.86
N LYS A 251 9.46 14.15 -18.29
CA LYS A 251 9.82 15.49 -18.77
C LYS A 251 10.98 16.05 -17.97
#